data_c8c33e1009d14892cbefa75880fb24c9
#
_entry.id   c8c33e1009d14892cbefa75880fb24c9
#
_cell.length_a   1.000
_cell.length_b   1.000
_cell.length_c   1.000
_cell.angle_alpha   90.00
_cell.angle_beta   90.00
_cell.angle_gamma   90.00
#
_symmetry.space_group_name_H-M   'P 1'
#
loop_
_entity.id
_entity.type
_entity.pdbx_description
1 polymer ?
#
loop_
_entity_poly.entity_id
_entity_poly.type
_entity_poly.pdbx_seq_one_letter_code
_entity_poly.pdbx_strand_id
1 'polypeptide(L)'
;MFPATAIWTVGILGLLLLWDASDLDMVLARVGAAGAVFPLRYNWFVNAVLHDGMRYAAWCVAAWLFVGIWAPTALLSRLTRAARVQWLVSLLVSVLVINLLKQASHTSCPWDLAEFGGIGTYVNHWAWGVDDGGPGRCFPAGHASAAFGFLGGFFVFYPVSRRLAFACLGLSLTVGLTLGIAQQLRGAHFMSHTLWTAWLCWLCGLLVNSVAQWRWRNDTALSAHEVS
;
A
#
# COMPACT_ATOMS: atom_id res chain seq x y z
N MET A 1 -14.85 15.70 7.48
CA MET A 1 -14.09 14.60 6.82
C MET A 1 -13.55 13.59 7.84
N PHE A 2 -12.87 14.02 8.90
CA PHE A 2 -12.20 13.12 9.87
C PHE A 2 -13.07 12.03 10.54
N PRO A 3 -14.31 12.30 11.02
CA PRO A 3 -15.08 11.25 11.68
C PRO A 3 -15.38 10.07 10.73
N ALA A 4 -15.81 10.35 9.51
CA ALA A 4 -16.15 9.31 8.55
C ALA A 4 -14.92 8.51 8.09
N THR A 5 -13.79 9.17 7.78
CA THR A 5 -12.56 8.46 7.40
C THR A 5 -12.00 7.61 8.53
N ALA A 6 -12.08 8.07 9.79
CA ALA A 6 -11.67 7.29 10.95
C ALA A 6 -12.55 6.03 11.13
N ILE A 7 -13.88 6.17 11.00
CA ILE A 7 -14.82 5.03 11.08
C ILE A 7 -14.49 3.99 10.02
N TRP A 8 -14.30 4.41 8.76
CA TRP A 8 -13.92 3.48 7.68
C TRP A 8 -12.57 2.83 7.92
N THR A 9 -11.57 3.58 8.41
CA THR A 9 -10.23 3.04 8.70
C THR A 9 -10.30 1.96 9.79
N VAL A 10 -11.06 2.20 10.87
CA VAL A 10 -11.26 1.22 11.95
C VAL A 10 -12.12 0.05 11.49
N GLY A 11 -13.17 0.30 10.72
CA GLY A 11 -14.03 -0.76 10.17
C GLY A 11 -13.26 -1.72 9.27
N ILE A 12 -12.43 -1.18 8.35
CA ILE A 12 -11.58 -1.99 7.47
C ILE A 12 -10.52 -2.75 8.29
N LEU A 13 -9.94 -2.14 9.33
CA LEU A 13 -9.03 -2.84 10.25
C LEU A 13 -9.72 -4.06 10.88
N GLY A 14 -10.96 -3.90 11.37
CA GLY A 14 -11.74 -5.02 11.91
C GLY A 14 -11.93 -6.15 10.89
N LEU A 15 -12.23 -5.81 9.63
CA LEU A 15 -12.34 -6.81 8.55
C LEU A 15 -11.01 -7.50 8.23
N LEU A 16 -9.88 -6.79 8.27
CA LEU A 16 -8.55 -7.37 8.10
C LEU A 16 -8.22 -8.36 9.22
N LEU A 17 -8.50 -8.01 10.48
CA LEU A 17 -8.28 -8.89 11.62
C LEU A 17 -9.17 -10.14 11.56
N LEU A 18 -10.42 -10.01 11.07
CA LEU A 18 -11.29 -11.15 10.81
C LEU A 18 -10.75 -12.03 9.67
N TRP A 19 -10.18 -11.42 8.62
CA TRP A 19 -9.50 -12.16 7.56
C TRP A 19 -8.33 -12.96 8.11
N ASP A 20 -7.47 -12.34 8.92
CA ASP A 20 -6.29 -13.00 9.51
C ASP A 20 -6.65 -14.12 10.49
N ALA A 21 -7.82 -14.03 11.12
CA ALA A 21 -8.35 -15.08 11.98
C ALA A 21 -9.01 -16.24 11.18
N SER A 22 -9.12 -16.09 9.86
CA SER A 22 -9.66 -17.11 8.96
C SER A 22 -8.53 -17.86 8.24
N ASP A 23 -8.83 -19.05 7.71
CA ASP A 23 -7.88 -19.79 6.87
C ASP A 23 -7.91 -19.37 5.38
N LEU A 24 -8.52 -18.21 5.06
CA LEU A 24 -8.74 -17.75 3.68
C LEU A 24 -7.45 -17.57 2.88
N ASP A 25 -6.36 -17.18 3.52
CA ASP A 25 -5.06 -17.03 2.85
C ASP A 25 -4.58 -18.37 2.26
N MET A 26 -4.64 -19.45 3.03
CA MET A 26 -4.24 -20.76 2.55
C MET A 26 -5.24 -21.33 1.52
N VAL A 27 -6.53 -21.08 1.71
CA VAL A 27 -7.56 -21.46 0.72
C VAL A 27 -7.28 -20.79 -0.63
N LEU A 28 -7.03 -19.48 -0.63
CA LEU A 28 -6.74 -18.73 -1.86
C LEU A 28 -5.37 -19.09 -2.47
N ALA A 29 -4.37 -19.41 -1.64
CA ALA A 29 -3.07 -19.88 -2.14
C ALA A 29 -3.23 -21.20 -2.92
N ARG A 30 -4.04 -22.14 -2.39
CA ARG A 30 -4.37 -23.41 -3.06
C ARG A 30 -5.12 -23.21 -4.38
N VAL A 31 -5.98 -22.20 -4.49
CA VAL A 31 -6.66 -21.85 -5.76
C VAL A 31 -5.66 -21.38 -6.83
N GLY A 32 -4.60 -20.66 -6.43
CA GLY A 32 -3.53 -20.21 -7.34
C GLY A 32 -2.53 -21.31 -7.72
N ALA A 33 -2.50 -22.41 -6.96
CA ALA A 33 -1.58 -23.51 -7.15
C ALA A 33 -2.20 -24.63 -8.00
N ALA A 34 -1.36 -25.36 -8.72
CA ALA A 34 -1.68 -26.63 -9.39
C ALA A 34 -0.90 -27.74 -8.69
N GLY A 35 -1.51 -28.38 -7.68
CA GLY A 35 -0.82 -29.27 -6.77
C GLY A 35 0.24 -28.52 -5.93
N ALA A 36 1.48 -28.95 -5.99
CA ALA A 36 2.60 -28.36 -5.23
C ALA A 36 3.32 -27.21 -5.94
N VAL A 37 2.78 -26.64 -7.01
CA VAL A 37 3.46 -25.59 -7.77
C VAL A 37 2.52 -24.45 -8.18
N PHE A 38 3.08 -23.25 -8.34
CA PHE A 38 2.35 -22.10 -8.90
C PHE A 38 2.66 -21.97 -10.39
N PRO A 39 1.71 -22.25 -11.31
CA PRO A 39 1.95 -22.23 -12.76
C PRO A 39 2.40 -20.86 -13.27
N LEU A 40 1.94 -19.78 -12.63
CA LEU A 40 2.27 -18.40 -13.02
C LEU A 40 3.57 -17.87 -12.39
N ARG A 41 4.29 -18.67 -11.58
CA ARG A 41 5.53 -18.23 -10.90
C ARG A 41 6.56 -17.66 -11.88
N TYR A 42 6.72 -18.27 -13.06
CA TYR A 42 7.69 -17.87 -14.08
C TYR A 42 7.01 -17.30 -15.33
N ASN A 43 5.72 -16.96 -15.26
CA ASN A 43 5.03 -16.39 -16.41
C ASN A 43 5.64 -15.02 -16.78
N TRP A 44 6.03 -14.86 -18.05
CA TRP A 44 6.69 -13.65 -18.54
C TRP A 44 5.85 -12.40 -18.33
N PHE A 45 4.56 -12.43 -18.66
CA PHE A 45 3.69 -11.25 -18.55
C PHE A 45 3.57 -10.79 -17.09
N VAL A 46 3.37 -11.72 -16.16
CA VAL A 46 3.24 -11.40 -14.73
C VAL A 46 4.56 -10.87 -14.16
N ASN A 47 5.71 -11.41 -14.62
CA ASN A 47 7.02 -10.96 -14.14
C ASN A 47 7.47 -9.66 -14.81
N ALA A 48 7.58 -9.63 -16.15
CA ALA A 48 8.17 -8.47 -16.84
C ALA A 48 7.21 -7.27 -16.89
N VAL A 49 5.89 -7.49 -17.09
CA VAL A 49 4.95 -6.39 -17.25
C VAL A 49 4.37 -5.98 -15.90
N LEU A 50 3.72 -6.91 -15.17
CA LEU A 50 3.00 -6.53 -13.94
C LEU A 50 3.95 -6.32 -12.75
N HIS A 51 5.08 -7.01 -12.68
CA HIS A 51 6.02 -6.84 -11.58
C HIS A 51 7.04 -5.72 -11.90
N ASP A 52 7.87 -5.87 -12.93
CA ASP A 52 8.94 -4.91 -13.22
C ASP A 52 8.42 -3.64 -13.90
N GLY A 53 7.54 -3.77 -14.89
CA GLY A 53 6.99 -2.65 -15.65
C GLY A 53 6.21 -1.69 -14.75
N MET A 54 5.35 -2.22 -13.87
CA MET A 54 4.58 -1.37 -12.94
C MET A 54 5.45 -0.72 -11.86
N ARG A 55 6.55 -1.35 -11.45
CA ARG A 55 7.54 -0.72 -10.58
C ARG A 55 8.18 0.50 -11.25
N TYR A 56 8.59 0.39 -12.52
CA TYR A 56 9.11 1.53 -13.28
C TYR A 56 8.05 2.62 -13.50
N ALA A 57 6.81 2.25 -13.80
CA ALA A 57 5.71 3.19 -13.89
C ALA A 57 5.50 3.97 -12.58
N ALA A 58 5.54 3.29 -11.44
CA ALA A 58 5.45 3.93 -10.12
C ALA A 58 6.59 4.93 -9.88
N TRP A 59 7.83 4.59 -10.26
CA TRP A 59 8.95 5.52 -10.20
C TRP A 59 8.77 6.74 -11.11
N CYS A 60 8.24 6.56 -12.32
CA CYS A 60 7.92 7.68 -13.22
C CYS A 60 6.87 8.60 -12.60
N VAL A 61 5.82 8.05 -11.98
CA VAL A 61 4.79 8.87 -11.29
C VAL A 61 5.38 9.57 -10.06
N ALA A 62 6.24 8.91 -9.29
CA ALA A 62 6.93 9.52 -8.16
C ALA A 62 7.85 10.69 -8.60
N ALA A 63 8.60 10.50 -9.69
CA ALA A 63 9.42 11.54 -10.30
C ALA A 63 8.56 12.71 -10.82
N TRP A 64 7.42 12.43 -11.46
CA TRP A 64 6.46 13.43 -11.89
C TRP A 64 5.89 14.23 -10.70
N LEU A 65 5.56 13.59 -9.57
CA LEU A 65 5.14 14.27 -8.34
C LEU A 65 6.27 15.15 -7.78
N PHE A 66 7.49 14.64 -7.75
CA PHE A 66 8.65 15.38 -7.25
C PHE A 66 8.92 16.63 -8.08
N VAL A 67 9.05 16.49 -9.41
CA VAL A 67 9.25 17.64 -10.32
C VAL A 67 8.08 18.61 -10.23
N GLY A 68 6.86 18.09 -10.12
CA GLY A 68 5.62 18.85 -10.00
C GLY A 68 5.53 19.74 -8.76
N ILE A 69 6.42 19.61 -7.77
CA ILE A 69 6.49 20.54 -6.64
C ILE A 69 6.87 21.94 -7.15
N TRP A 70 7.77 22.04 -8.13
CA TRP A 70 8.26 23.31 -8.68
C TRP A 70 7.67 23.64 -10.05
N ALA A 71 7.44 22.62 -10.88
CA ALA A 71 6.92 22.74 -12.25
C ALA A 71 5.63 21.91 -12.41
N PRO A 72 4.49 22.37 -11.85
CA PRO A 72 3.27 21.60 -11.86
C PRO A 72 2.64 21.53 -13.26
N THR A 73 2.23 20.33 -13.67
CA THR A 73 1.37 20.12 -14.85
C THR A 73 -0.07 20.53 -14.56
N ALA A 74 -0.94 20.52 -15.58
CA ALA A 74 -2.34 20.93 -15.47
C ALA A 74 -3.11 20.24 -14.33
N LEU A 75 -2.81 18.99 -13.99
CA LEU A 75 -3.42 18.28 -12.88
C LEU A 75 -2.87 18.78 -11.54
N LEU A 76 -1.55 18.86 -11.41
CA LEU A 76 -0.87 19.24 -10.18
C LEU A 76 -0.98 20.75 -9.89
N SER A 77 -1.21 21.60 -10.92
CA SER A 77 -1.43 23.03 -10.75
C SER A 77 -2.71 23.36 -9.96
N ARG A 78 -3.65 22.40 -9.88
CA ARG A 78 -4.85 22.53 -9.03
C ARG A 78 -4.54 22.41 -7.54
N LEU A 79 -3.38 21.91 -7.18
CA LEU A 79 -2.91 21.72 -5.80
C LEU A 79 -1.94 22.84 -5.43
N THR A 80 -1.99 23.31 -4.19
CA THR A 80 -0.95 24.18 -3.63
C THR A 80 0.39 23.43 -3.58
N ARG A 81 1.50 24.17 -3.52
CA ARG A 81 2.83 23.55 -3.35
C ARG A 81 2.89 22.67 -2.09
N ALA A 82 2.30 23.11 -0.98
CA ALA A 82 2.22 22.35 0.26
C ALA A 82 1.46 21.02 0.07
N ALA A 83 0.34 21.03 -0.65
CA ALA A 83 -0.42 19.81 -0.94
C ALA A 83 0.36 18.82 -1.82
N ARG A 84 1.15 19.31 -2.79
CA ARG A 84 2.04 18.48 -3.62
C ARG A 84 3.15 17.84 -2.80
N VAL A 85 3.78 18.61 -1.92
CA VAL A 85 4.77 18.10 -0.95
C VAL A 85 4.12 17.06 -0.02
N GLN A 86 2.94 17.34 0.51
CA GLN A 86 2.19 16.41 1.36
C GLN A 86 1.94 15.06 0.66
N TRP A 87 1.56 15.08 -0.63
CA TRP A 87 1.32 13.84 -1.38
C TRP A 87 2.61 13.03 -1.56
N LEU A 88 3.72 13.70 -1.93
CA LEU A 88 5.02 13.04 -2.04
C LEU A 88 5.48 12.47 -0.70
N VAL A 89 5.34 13.22 0.41
CA VAL A 89 5.68 12.75 1.75
C VAL A 89 4.83 11.53 2.12
N SER A 90 3.53 11.53 1.82
CA SER A 90 2.66 10.37 2.05
C SER A 90 3.15 9.13 1.31
N LEU A 91 3.57 9.28 0.04
CA LEU A 91 4.14 8.20 -0.76
C LEU A 91 5.43 7.65 -0.13
N LEU A 92 6.36 8.55 0.21
CA LEU A 92 7.66 8.15 0.78
C LEU A 92 7.52 7.46 2.15
N VAL A 93 6.63 7.98 3.01
CA VAL A 93 6.32 7.38 4.31
C VAL A 93 5.69 5.99 4.12
N SER A 94 4.75 5.85 3.18
CA SER A 94 4.14 4.55 2.86
C SER A 94 5.18 3.53 2.42
N VAL A 95 6.05 3.89 1.46
CA VAL A 95 7.12 3.01 0.97
C VAL A 95 8.09 2.64 2.08
N LEU A 96 8.47 3.61 2.93
CA LEU A 96 9.37 3.36 4.06
C LEU A 96 8.75 2.38 5.06
N VAL A 97 7.50 2.61 5.48
CA VAL A 97 6.79 1.73 6.43
C VAL A 97 6.67 0.31 5.88
N ILE A 98 6.27 0.14 4.62
CA ILE A 98 6.17 -1.18 3.99
C ILE A 98 7.54 -1.88 3.95
N ASN A 99 8.62 -1.16 3.61
CA ASN A 99 9.96 -1.75 3.57
C ASN A 99 10.46 -2.15 4.95
N LEU A 100 10.26 -1.31 5.98
CA LEU A 100 10.68 -1.63 7.35
C LEU A 100 9.94 -2.86 7.90
N LEU A 101 8.62 -2.92 7.73
CA LEU A 101 7.83 -4.08 8.14
C LEU A 101 8.26 -5.35 7.39
N LYS A 102 8.52 -5.23 6.07
CA LYS A 102 8.97 -6.35 5.26
C LYS A 102 10.33 -6.89 5.72
N GLN A 103 11.26 -6.03 6.11
CA GLN A 103 12.57 -6.44 6.64
C GLN A 103 12.45 -7.13 7.99
N ALA A 104 11.50 -6.73 8.83
CA ALA A 104 11.22 -7.30 10.14
C ALA A 104 10.37 -8.59 10.08
N SER A 105 9.78 -8.92 8.94
CA SER A 105 8.91 -10.09 8.79
C SER A 105 9.70 -11.38 8.64
N HIS A 106 9.34 -12.39 9.44
CA HIS A 106 9.88 -13.76 9.37
C HIS A 106 8.96 -14.70 8.55
N THR A 107 7.81 -14.22 8.08
CA THR A 107 6.85 -14.99 7.30
C THR A 107 7.32 -15.21 5.87
N SER A 108 7.35 -16.46 5.42
CA SER A 108 7.69 -16.85 4.05
C SER A 108 6.49 -16.73 3.09
N CYS A 109 6.80 -16.65 1.80
CA CYS A 109 5.78 -16.55 0.76
C CYS A 109 5.13 -17.92 0.48
N PRO A 110 3.91 -17.97 -0.09
CA PRO A 110 3.24 -19.25 -0.39
C PRO A 110 4.13 -20.24 -1.15
N TRP A 111 4.84 -19.83 -2.17
CA TRP A 111 5.73 -20.69 -2.96
C TRP A 111 6.95 -21.25 -2.22
N ASP A 112 7.26 -20.72 -1.01
CA ASP A 112 8.37 -21.16 -0.16
C ASP A 112 7.88 -22.16 0.90
N LEU A 113 6.56 -22.41 1.00
CA LEU A 113 6.00 -23.37 1.94
C LEU A 113 6.11 -24.82 1.43
N ALA A 114 6.31 -25.76 2.34
CA ALA A 114 6.43 -27.18 2.04
C ALA A 114 5.23 -27.73 1.28
N GLU A 115 4.01 -27.23 1.53
CA GLU A 115 2.79 -27.58 0.80
C GLU A 115 2.91 -27.26 -0.70
N PHE A 116 3.69 -26.25 -1.08
CA PHE A 116 3.85 -25.81 -2.47
C PHE A 116 5.28 -26.02 -3.01
N GLY A 117 5.99 -27.01 -2.46
CA GLY A 117 7.31 -27.42 -2.95
C GLY A 117 8.49 -26.63 -2.40
N GLY A 118 8.27 -25.78 -1.40
CA GLY A 118 9.31 -25.11 -0.62
C GLY A 118 9.69 -25.88 0.63
N ILE A 119 10.25 -25.21 1.63
CA ILE A 119 10.73 -25.81 2.89
C ILE A 119 10.04 -25.22 4.14
N GLY A 120 9.42 -24.05 4.03
CA GLY A 120 8.80 -23.36 5.15
C GLY A 120 7.48 -23.99 5.58
N THR A 121 7.07 -23.72 6.81
CA THR A 121 5.75 -24.06 7.33
C THR A 121 4.89 -22.79 7.37
N TYR A 122 3.57 -22.91 7.19
CA TYR A 122 2.71 -21.75 7.31
C TYR A 122 2.70 -21.22 8.74
N VAL A 123 3.09 -19.95 8.91
CA VAL A 123 3.01 -19.21 10.16
C VAL A 123 2.30 -17.88 9.87
N ASN A 124 1.33 -17.54 10.71
CA ASN A 124 0.63 -16.27 10.57
C ASN A 124 1.62 -15.11 10.72
N HIS A 125 1.50 -14.07 9.88
CA HIS A 125 2.42 -12.92 9.87
C HIS A 125 2.42 -12.09 11.17
N TRP A 126 1.45 -12.33 12.08
CA TRP A 126 1.46 -11.74 13.43
C TRP A 126 2.22 -12.56 14.46
N ALA A 127 2.71 -13.74 14.14
CA ALA A 127 3.56 -14.53 15.01
C ALA A 127 5.01 -14.00 14.98
N TRP A 128 5.20 -12.82 15.54
CA TRP A 128 6.49 -12.14 15.57
C TRP A 128 7.56 -12.98 16.25
N GLY A 129 8.73 -13.08 15.61
CA GLY A 129 9.87 -13.83 16.15
C GLY A 129 9.79 -15.35 15.99
N VAL A 130 8.73 -15.86 15.38
CA VAL A 130 8.64 -17.28 15.00
C VAL A 130 9.27 -17.45 13.63
N ASP A 131 10.30 -18.29 13.54
CA ASP A 131 10.92 -18.69 12.28
C ASP A 131 10.08 -19.82 11.66
N ASP A 132 9.64 -19.65 10.44
CA ASP A 132 8.85 -20.63 9.69
C ASP A 132 9.70 -21.64 8.91
N GLY A 133 11.04 -21.56 9.03
CA GLY A 133 12.00 -22.42 8.35
C GLY A 133 12.25 -22.08 6.88
N GLY A 134 11.62 -21.02 6.36
CA GLY A 134 11.80 -20.53 5.01
C GLY A 134 12.59 -19.22 4.94
N PRO A 135 12.63 -18.54 3.77
CA PRO A 135 13.44 -17.31 3.59
C PRO A 135 12.87 -16.08 4.30
N GLY A 136 11.64 -16.11 4.78
CA GLY A 136 10.98 -14.97 5.41
C GLY A 136 10.73 -13.78 4.49
N ARG A 137 10.50 -12.60 5.08
CA ARG A 137 10.37 -11.29 4.41
C ARG A 137 9.26 -11.21 3.37
N CYS A 138 8.15 -11.93 3.58
CA CYS A 138 7.04 -11.92 2.65
C CYS A 138 5.94 -10.90 3.00
N PHE A 139 5.78 -10.57 4.28
CA PHE A 139 4.78 -9.60 4.74
C PHE A 139 5.41 -8.22 4.99
N PRO A 140 4.74 -7.11 4.62
CA PRO A 140 3.59 -7.00 3.72
C PRO A 140 3.98 -7.08 2.23
N ALA A 141 2.97 -7.00 1.31
CA ALA A 141 3.19 -7.10 -0.13
C ALA A 141 3.85 -5.84 -0.71
N GLY A 142 5.18 -5.84 -0.86
CA GLY A 142 5.93 -4.69 -1.35
C GLY A 142 5.53 -4.23 -2.76
N HIS A 143 5.18 -5.15 -3.68
CA HIS A 143 4.81 -4.80 -5.06
C HIS A 143 3.48 -4.05 -5.15
N ALA A 144 2.51 -4.36 -4.31
CA ALA A 144 1.24 -3.67 -4.25
C ALA A 144 1.40 -2.20 -3.79
N SER A 145 2.45 -1.90 -3.00
CA SER A 145 2.75 -0.52 -2.58
C SER A 145 3.13 0.40 -3.73
N ALA A 146 3.54 -0.12 -4.90
CA ALA A 146 3.77 0.66 -6.11
C ALA A 146 2.54 1.44 -6.58
N ALA A 147 1.33 0.97 -6.23
CA ALA A 147 0.09 1.68 -6.50
C ALA A 147 -0.55 2.23 -5.23
N PHE A 148 -0.63 1.44 -4.15
CA PHE A 148 -1.25 1.88 -2.90
C PHE A 148 -0.51 3.05 -2.23
N GLY A 149 0.79 3.22 -2.47
CA GLY A 149 1.55 4.38 -1.98
C GLY A 149 0.97 5.73 -2.45
N PHE A 150 0.23 5.75 -3.56
CA PHE A 150 -0.41 6.97 -4.08
C PHE A 150 -1.77 7.28 -3.45
N LEU A 151 -2.29 6.47 -2.52
CA LEU A 151 -3.57 6.70 -1.81
C LEU A 151 -3.61 8.04 -1.08
N GLY A 152 -2.45 8.59 -0.69
CA GLY A 152 -2.33 9.95 -0.15
C GLY A 152 -2.93 11.04 -1.05
N GLY A 153 -3.02 10.80 -2.35
CA GLY A 153 -3.67 11.68 -3.33
C GLY A 153 -5.15 11.94 -3.04
N PHE A 154 -5.86 10.97 -2.45
CA PHE A 154 -7.23 11.17 -2.01
C PHE A 154 -7.34 12.39 -1.07
N PHE A 155 -6.48 12.48 -0.07
CA PHE A 155 -6.56 13.53 0.95
C PHE A 155 -6.23 14.92 0.41
N VAL A 156 -5.27 15.03 -0.52
CA VAL A 156 -4.88 16.33 -1.09
C VAL A 156 -5.86 16.83 -2.14
N PHE A 157 -6.53 15.93 -2.89
CA PHE A 157 -7.56 16.33 -3.85
C PHE A 157 -8.94 16.55 -3.22
N TYR A 158 -9.24 15.93 -2.08
CA TYR A 158 -10.58 15.99 -1.49
C TYR A 158 -11.11 17.42 -1.23
N PRO A 159 -10.31 18.37 -0.71
CA PRO A 159 -10.75 19.76 -0.54
C PRO A 159 -10.87 20.54 -1.85
N VAL A 160 -10.19 20.11 -2.92
CA VAL A 160 -10.17 20.80 -4.22
C VAL A 160 -11.22 20.25 -5.18
N SER A 161 -11.33 18.91 -5.27
CA SER A 161 -12.27 18.22 -6.15
C SER A 161 -12.52 16.81 -5.64
N ARG A 162 -13.73 16.56 -5.14
CA ARG A 162 -14.14 15.20 -4.72
C ARG A 162 -14.02 14.20 -5.86
N ARG A 163 -14.33 14.61 -7.10
CA ARG A 163 -14.20 13.74 -8.29
C ARG A 163 -12.78 13.27 -8.50
N LEU A 164 -11.79 14.15 -8.39
CA LEU A 164 -10.37 13.79 -8.51
C LEU A 164 -9.90 12.95 -7.32
N ALA A 165 -10.36 13.25 -6.10
CA ALA A 165 -10.04 12.45 -4.93
C ALA A 165 -10.50 11.00 -5.09
N PHE A 166 -11.77 10.78 -5.45
CA PHE A 166 -12.30 9.42 -5.66
C PHE A 166 -11.70 8.74 -6.90
N ALA A 167 -11.35 9.48 -7.95
CA ALA A 167 -10.63 8.93 -9.10
C ALA A 167 -9.22 8.43 -8.70
N CYS A 168 -8.48 9.23 -7.90
CA CYS A 168 -7.18 8.83 -7.37
C CYS A 168 -7.30 7.60 -6.46
N LEU A 169 -8.27 7.59 -5.55
CA LEU A 169 -8.57 6.44 -4.68
C LEU A 169 -8.87 5.19 -5.50
N GLY A 170 -9.83 5.28 -6.43
CA GLY A 170 -10.26 4.16 -7.26
C GLY A 170 -9.14 3.61 -8.13
N LEU A 171 -8.34 4.49 -8.77
CA LEU A 171 -7.21 4.08 -9.59
C LEU A 171 -6.15 3.35 -8.75
N SER A 172 -5.76 3.93 -7.60
CA SER A 172 -4.76 3.32 -6.72
C SER A 172 -5.22 1.97 -6.17
N LEU A 173 -6.51 1.83 -5.80
CA LEU A 173 -7.06 0.57 -5.33
C LEU A 173 -7.13 -0.47 -6.45
N THR A 174 -7.63 -0.10 -7.64
CA THR A 174 -7.76 -1.02 -8.77
C THR A 174 -6.39 -1.55 -9.21
N VAL A 175 -5.43 -0.66 -9.43
CA VAL A 175 -4.08 -1.07 -9.84
C VAL A 175 -3.40 -1.88 -8.73
N GLY A 176 -3.47 -1.43 -7.47
CA GLY A 176 -2.85 -2.13 -6.35
C GLY A 176 -3.42 -3.53 -6.10
N LEU A 177 -4.74 -3.69 -6.21
CA LEU A 177 -5.39 -5.00 -6.13
C LEU A 177 -5.02 -5.90 -7.31
N THR A 178 -4.99 -5.36 -8.53
CA THR A 178 -4.56 -6.12 -9.73
C THR A 178 -3.14 -6.64 -9.54
N LEU A 179 -2.21 -5.80 -9.06
CA LEU A 179 -0.84 -6.22 -8.77
C LEU A 179 -0.80 -7.26 -7.64
N GLY A 180 -1.59 -7.08 -6.59
CA GLY A 180 -1.68 -8.01 -5.48
C GLY A 180 -2.22 -9.38 -5.90
N ILE A 181 -3.31 -9.41 -6.68
CA ILE A 181 -3.88 -10.65 -7.23
C ILE A 181 -2.87 -11.35 -8.14
N ALA A 182 -2.16 -10.62 -8.99
CA ALA A 182 -1.12 -11.21 -9.83
C ALA A 182 0.00 -11.86 -8.99
N GLN A 183 0.41 -11.24 -7.87
CA GLN A 183 1.40 -11.82 -6.96
C GLN A 183 0.83 -13.01 -6.15
N GLN A 184 -0.45 -12.98 -5.79
CA GLN A 184 -1.17 -14.10 -5.19
C GLN A 184 -1.16 -15.33 -6.11
N LEU A 185 -1.55 -15.16 -7.38
CA LEU A 185 -1.65 -16.24 -8.37
C LEU A 185 -0.29 -16.88 -8.71
N ARG A 186 0.81 -16.13 -8.53
CA ARG A 186 2.16 -16.69 -8.71
C ARG A 186 2.77 -17.24 -7.42
N GLY A 187 2.06 -17.20 -6.30
CA GLY A 187 2.52 -17.68 -5.00
C GLY A 187 3.51 -16.76 -4.28
N ALA A 188 3.67 -15.52 -4.76
CA ALA A 188 4.63 -14.56 -4.21
C ALA A 188 4.12 -13.83 -2.96
N HIS A 189 2.81 -13.77 -2.74
CA HIS A 189 2.19 -13.16 -1.55
C HIS A 189 0.86 -13.83 -1.23
N PHE A 190 0.47 -13.80 0.05
CA PHE A 190 -0.91 -14.06 0.47
C PHE A 190 -1.79 -12.83 0.18
N MET A 191 -3.11 -13.03 0.11
CA MET A 191 -4.05 -11.93 -0.11
C MET A 191 -4.05 -10.96 1.07
N SER A 192 -3.98 -11.45 2.31
CA SER A 192 -3.83 -10.60 3.49
C SER A 192 -2.67 -9.64 3.38
N HIS A 193 -1.51 -10.06 2.85
CA HIS A 193 -0.35 -9.20 2.66
C HIS A 193 -0.66 -8.00 1.76
N THR A 194 -1.46 -8.22 0.70
CA THR A 194 -1.92 -7.16 -0.21
C THR A 194 -2.91 -6.21 0.45
N LEU A 195 -3.88 -6.76 1.19
CA LEU A 195 -4.90 -5.98 1.89
C LEU A 195 -4.29 -5.13 3.01
N TRP A 196 -3.35 -5.69 3.78
CA TRP A 196 -2.59 -4.94 4.78
C TRP A 196 -1.75 -3.83 4.17
N THR A 197 -1.12 -4.07 3.01
CA THR A 197 -0.38 -3.02 2.29
C THR A 197 -1.29 -1.87 1.91
N ALA A 198 -2.50 -2.14 1.42
CA ALA A 198 -3.49 -1.10 1.09
C ALA A 198 -3.87 -0.29 2.33
N TRP A 199 -4.19 -0.97 3.44
CA TRP A 199 -4.58 -0.31 4.68
C TRP A 199 -3.45 0.51 5.29
N LEU A 200 -2.22 -0.01 5.33
CA LEU A 200 -1.05 0.70 5.83
C LEU A 200 -0.75 1.96 5.00
N CYS A 201 -0.79 1.87 3.68
CA CYS A 201 -0.60 3.03 2.80
C CYS A 201 -1.72 4.07 2.98
N TRP A 202 -2.98 3.63 3.16
CA TRP A 202 -4.08 4.52 3.51
C TRP A 202 -3.86 5.21 4.85
N LEU A 203 -3.47 4.47 5.89
CA LEU A 203 -3.19 5.00 7.22
C LEU A 203 -2.04 6.03 7.18
N CYS A 204 -0.94 5.73 6.47
CA CYS A 204 0.16 6.68 6.27
C CYS A 204 -0.34 7.98 5.64
N GLY A 205 -1.14 7.91 4.59
CA GLY A 205 -1.74 9.08 3.93
C GLY A 205 -2.64 9.88 4.88
N LEU A 206 -3.48 9.20 5.68
CA LEU A 206 -4.35 9.82 6.68
C LEU A 206 -3.53 10.53 7.77
N LEU A 207 -2.49 9.88 8.30
CA LEU A 207 -1.64 10.46 9.34
C LEU A 207 -0.88 11.68 8.85
N VAL A 208 -0.26 11.60 7.65
CA VAL A 208 0.43 12.75 7.04
C VAL A 208 -0.54 13.91 6.80
N ASN A 209 -1.76 13.62 6.32
CA ASN A 209 -2.79 14.64 6.16
C ASN A 209 -3.21 15.26 7.50
N SER A 210 -3.33 14.47 8.56
CA SER A 210 -3.69 14.96 9.90
C SER A 210 -2.64 15.90 10.46
N VAL A 211 -1.35 15.56 10.31
CA VAL A 211 -0.22 16.41 10.72
C VAL A 211 -0.18 17.71 9.90
N ALA A 212 -0.39 17.63 8.58
CA ALA A 212 -0.41 18.82 7.72
C ALA A 212 -1.53 19.80 8.12
N GLN A 213 -2.73 19.29 8.41
CA GLN A 213 -3.86 20.11 8.85
C GLN A 213 -3.68 20.69 10.27
N TRP A 214 -3.03 19.93 11.16
CA TRP A 214 -2.71 20.44 12.50
C TRP A 214 -1.72 21.60 12.43
N ARG A 215 -0.64 21.50 11.64
CA ARG A 215 0.31 22.58 11.42
C ARG A 215 -0.36 23.82 10.86
N TRP A 216 -1.14 23.67 9.79
CA TRP A 216 -1.82 24.81 9.18
C TRP A 216 -2.74 25.56 10.15
N ARG A 217 -3.46 24.85 11.03
CA ARG A 217 -4.31 25.47 12.06
C ARG A 217 -3.50 26.25 13.09
N ASN A 218 -2.35 25.74 13.50
CA ASN A 218 -1.50 26.42 14.47
C ASN A 218 -0.86 27.68 13.88
N ASP A 219 -0.39 27.63 12.63
CA ASP A 219 0.20 28.79 11.94
C ASP A 219 -0.84 29.93 11.77
N THR A 220 -2.09 29.59 11.46
CA THR A 220 -3.17 30.58 11.35
C THR A 220 -3.58 31.16 12.71
N ALA A 221 -3.52 30.38 13.78
CA ALA A 221 -3.79 30.88 15.14
C ALA A 221 -2.70 31.84 15.64
N LEU A 222 -1.43 31.53 15.39
CA LEU A 222 -0.29 32.39 15.77
C LEU A 222 -0.34 33.73 15.02
N SER A 223 -0.59 33.69 13.71
CA SER A 223 -0.70 34.94 12.92
C SER A 223 -1.88 35.83 13.34
N ALA A 224 -2.97 35.25 13.86
CA ALA A 224 -4.10 36.03 14.38
C ALA A 224 -3.76 36.72 15.72
N HIS A 225 -2.90 36.13 16.55
CA HIS A 225 -2.44 36.73 17.81
C HIS A 225 -1.41 37.82 17.63
N GLU A 226 -0.63 37.86 16.54
CA GLU A 226 0.35 38.87 16.23
C GLU A 226 -0.30 40.18 15.68
N VAL A 227 -1.55 40.14 15.23
CA VAL A 227 -2.29 41.28 14.64
C VAL A 227 -3.25 41.91 15.64
N SER A 228 -3.48 41.32 16.81
CA SER A 228 -4.32 41.83 17.89
C SER A 228 -3.52 42.56 18.94
#